data_0c291c41ae30cb2e54c1d75ae9f598e7
#
_entry.id   0c291c41ae30cb2e54c1d75ae9f598e7
#
_cell.length_a   1.000
_cell.length_b   1.000
_cell.length_c   1.000
_cell.angle_alpha   90.00
_cell.angle_beta   90.00
_cell.angle_gamma   90.00
#
_symmetry.space_group_name_H-M   'P 1'
#
loop_
_entity.id
_entity.type
_entity.pdbx_description
1 polymer ?
#
loop_
_entity_poly.entity_id
_entity_poly.type
_entity_poly.pdbx_seq_one_letter_code
_entity_poly.pdbx_strand_id
1 'polypeptide(L)'
;MHELSIALCIIECAEEEAARHDCKVTAVHLRLGQLSGVAKDALLFAYELACEDTPLAGSRLLIEEVPVVAFCSQCAAERALTSIQSLCCPVCGAPTPEVVQGREMELAALELEALELKDEQHAATTTAD
;
A
#
# COMPACT_ATOMS: atom_id res chain seq x y z
N MET A 1 5.93 -1.24 -14.59
CA MET A 1 5.27 -0.01 -14.15
C MET A 1 6.23 0.79 -13.30
N HIS A 2 6.28 2.07 -13.53
CA HIS A 2 7.22 2.94 -12.80
C HIS A 2 6.75 3.19 -11.38
N GLU A 3 7.67 3.04 -10.44
CA GLU A 3 7.34 3.27 -9.03
C GLU A 3 6.90 4.71 -8.77
N LEU A 4 7.47 5.67 -9.49
CA LEU A 4 7.05 7.06 -9.31
C LEU A 4 5.60 7.28 -9.72
N SER A 5 5.17 6.67 -10.84
CA SER A 5 3.78 6.78 -11.28
C SER A 5 2.84 6.18 -10.24
N ILE A 6 3.24 5.07 -9.64
CA ILE A 6 2.45 4.42 -8.60
C ILE A 6 2.37 5.32 -7.38
N ALA A 7 3.49 5.91 -6.98
CA ALA A 7 3.53 6.82 -5.84
C ALA A 7 2.61 8.01 -6.05
N LEU A 8 2.62 8.59 -7.25
CA LEU A 8 1.76 9.72 -7.57
C LEU A 8 0.27 9.34 -7.49
N CYS A 9 -0.08 8.14 -7.97
CA CYS A 9 -1.45 7.67 -7.87
C CYS A 9 -1.88 7.46 -6.42
N ILE A 10 -0.99 6.91 -5.59
CA ILE A 10 -1.27 6.72 -4.18
C ILE A 10 -1.53 8.06 -3.51
N ILE A 11 -0.68 9.05 -3.78
CA ILE A 11 -0.82 10.37 -3.20
C ILE A 11 -2.13 11.02 -3.61
N GLU A 12 -2.48 10.91 -4.88
CA GLU A 12 -3.72 11.48 -5.40
C GLU A 12 -4.94 10.87 -4.71
N CYS A 13 -4.96 9.55 -4.59
CA CYS A 13 -6.06 8.86 -3.91
C CYS A 13 -6.13 9.25 -2.44
N ALA A 14 -4.98 9.34 -1.78
CA ALA A 14 -4.93 9.70 -0.37
C ALA A 14 -5.39 11.13 -0.14
N GLU A 15 -5.02 12.05 -1.04
CA GLU A 15 -5.46 13.43 -0.94
C GLU A 15 -6.97 13.57 -1.09
N GLU A 16 -7.53 12.82 -2.04
CA GLU A 16 -8.98 12.84 -2.25
C GLU A 16 -9.71 12.35 -1.01
N GLU A 17 -9.22 11.29 -0.43
CA GLU A 17 -9.88 10.71 0.74
C GLU A 17 -9.73 11.63 1.94
N ALA A 18 -8.56 12.22 2.13
CA ALA A 18 -8.32 13.16 3.23
C ALA A 18 -9.21 14.39 3.11
N ALA A 19 -9.38 14.91 1.89
CA ALA A 19 -10.24 16.07 1.66
C ALA A 19 -11.69 15.75 1.99
N ARG A 20 -12.11 14.52 1.68
CA ARG A 20 -13.48 14.08 1.93
C ARG A 20 -13.79 14.05 3.43
N HIS A 21 -12.79 13.79 4.25
CA HIS A 21 -12.94 13.70 5.71
C HIS A 21 -12.41 14.91 6.44
N ASP A 22 -11.92 15.92 5.71
CA ASP A 22 -11.36 17.13 6.30
C ASP A 22 -10.22 16.81 7.25
N CYS A 23 -9.34 15.89 6.81
CA CYS A 23 -8.25 15.39 7.62
C CYS A 23 -6.93 15.46 6.87
N LYS A 24 -5.85 15.22 7.60
CA LYS A 24 -4.50 15.10 7.04
C LYS A 24 -4.07 13.64 7.09
N VAL A 25 -3.42 13.18 6.04
CA VAL A 25 -2.90 11.81 5.98
C VAL A 25 -1.59 11.76 6.76
N THR A 26 -1.49 10.83 7.71
CA THR A 26 -0.25 10.61 8.46
C THR A 26 0.44 9.33 8.05
N ALA A 27 -0.30 8.37 7.51
CA ALA A 27 0.30 7.13 7.01
C ALA A 27 -0.62 6.50 5.97
N VAL A 28 0.01 5.81 5.03
CA VAL A 28 -0.68 5.09 3.97
C VAL A 28 -0.28 3.62 4.08
N HIS A 29 -1.26 2.73 4.14
CA HIS A 29 -1.03 1.29 4.21
C HIS A 29 -1.28 0.68 2.83
N LEU A 30 -0.26 0.08 2.26
CA LEU A 30 -0.32 -0.53 0.93
C LEU A 30 -0.06 -2.02 1.04
N ARG A 31 -0.89 -2.84 0.39
CA ARG A 31 -0.63 -4.25 0.24
C ARG A 31 0.01 -4.47 -1.12
N LEU A 32 1.20 -5.06 -1.12
CA LEU A 32 2.01 -5.21 -2.32
C LEU A 32 2.38 -6.68 -2.49
N GLY A 33 1.87 -7.30 -3.54
CA GLY A 33 2.17 -8.69 -3.82
C GLY A 33 3.58 -8.87 -4.35
N GLN A 34 4.19 -9.99 -4.02
CA GLN A 34 5.54 -10.29 -4.48
C GLN A 34 5.64 -10.42 -6.00
N LEU A 35 4.53 -10.73 -6.65
CA LEU A 35 4.47 -10.85 -8.12
C LEU A 35 3.96 -9.58 -8.78
N SER A 36 3.83 -8.47 -8.04
CA SER A 36 3.33 -7.22 -8.61
C SER A 36 4.29 -6.59 -9.61
N GLY A 37 5.55 -6.97 -9.55
CA GLY A 37 6.58 -6.37 -10.41
C GLY A 37 7.09 -5.04 -9.88
N VAL A 38 6.71 -4.66 -8.68
CA VAL A 38 7.08 -3.38 -8.08
C VAL A 38 8.11 -3.61 -7.01
N ALA A 39 9.23 -2.88 -7.09
CA ALA A 39 10.29 -2.99 -6.09
C ALA A 39 9.91 -2.14 -4.88
N LYS A 40 9.80 -2.79 -3.72
CA LYS A 40 9.37 -2.14 -2.49
C LYS A 40 10.24 -0.93 -2.14
N ASP A 41 11.56 -1.10 -2.17
CA ASP A 41 12.46 -0.02 -1.77
C ASP A 41 12.40 1.15 -2.73
N ALA A 42 12.27 0.87 -4.02
CA ALA A 42 12.12 1.91 -5.03
C ALA A 42 10.82 2.66 -4.84
N LEU A 43 9.75 1.96 -4.48
CA LEU A 43 8.47 2.60 -4.24
C LEU A 43 8.52 3.49 -3.01
N LEU A 44 9.15 3.02 -1.94
CA LEU A 44 9.31 3.84 -0.72
C LEU A 44 10.05 5.13 -1.02
N PHE A 45 11.13 5.04 -1.80
CA PHE A 45 11.90 6.20 -2.16
C PHE A 45 11.11 7.16 -3.05
N ALA A 46 10.42 6.61 -4.04
CA ALA A 46 9.60 7.41 -4.95
C ALA A 46 8.46 8.11 -4.20
N TYR A 47 7.86 7.43 -3.22
CA TYR A 47 6.80 8.02 -2.42
C TYR A 47 7.32 9.22 -1.63
N GLU A 48 8.47 9.06 -1.01
CA GLU A 48 9.06 10.14 -0.21
C GLU A 48 9.32 11.38 -1.07
N LEU A 49 9.90 11.17 -2.27
CA LEU A 49 10.14 12.27 -3.19
C LEU A 49 8.85 12.91 -3.68
N ALA A 50 7.87 12.08 -4.02
CA ALA A 50 6.62 12.58 -4.60
C ALA A 50 5.77 13.33 -3.58
N CYS A 51 5.95 13.05 -2.29
CA CYS A 51 5.21 13.74 -1.24
C CYS A 51 5.70 15.16 -0.98
N GLU A 52 6.92 15.47 -1.39
CA GLU A 52 7.47 16.80 -1.15
C GLU A 52 6.58 17.86 -1.79
N ASP A 53 6.36 18.93 -1.06
CA ASP A 53 5.50 20.05 -1.49
C ASP A 53 4.04 19.66 -1.68
N THR A 54 3.61 18.55 -1.05
CA THR A 54 2.21 18.14 -1.05
C THR A 54 1.71 18.05 0.38
N PRO A 55 0.38 18.00 0.59
CA PRO A 55 -0.16 17.82 1.94
C PRO A 55 0.27 16.52 2.61
N LEU A 56 0.80 15.57 1.85
CA LEU A 56 1.26 14.30 2.38
C LEU A 56 2.72 14.32 2.80
N ALA A 57 3.40 15.46 2.72
CA ALA A 57 4.79 15.55 3.15
C ALA A 57 4.91 15.13 4.61
N GLY A 58 5.85 14.25 4.90
CA GLY A 58 6.05 13.71 6.25
C GLY A 58 5.19 12.50 6.57
N SER A 59 4.25 12.13 5.70
CA SER A 59 3.48 10.91 5.90
C SER A 59 4.35 9.69 5.62
N ARG A 60 3.92 8.53 6.15
CA ARG A 60 4.67 7.29 5.99
C ARG A 60 3.93 6.33 5.07
N LEU A 61 4.67 5.67 4.21
CA LEU A 61 4.14 4.59 3.40
C LEU A 61 4.53 3.27 4.06
N LEU A 62 3.52 2.53 4.53
CA LEU A 62 3.72 1.26 5.20
C LEU A 62 3.29 0.17 4.25
N ILE A 63 4.25 -0.65 3.82
CA ILE A 63 4.01 -1.68 2.82
C ILE A 63 3.94 -3.04 3.50
N GLU A 64 2.81 -3.71 3.31
CA GLU A 64 2.65 -5.11 3.71
C GLU A 64 2.90 -5.95 2.47
N GLU A 65 3.96 -6.75 2.49
CA GLU A 65 4.24 -7.64 1.38
C GLU A 65 3.35 -8.86 1.44
N VAL A 66 2.65 -9.13 0.33
CA VAL A 66 1.72 -10.25 0.26
C VAL A 66 2.43 -11.42 -0.41
N PRO A 67 2.60 -12.55 0.29
CA PRO A 67 3.30 -13.70 -0.27
C PRO A 67 2.51 -14.34 -1.40
N VAL A 68 3.23 -15.08 -2.24
CA VAL A 68 2.60 -15.76 -3.37
C VAL A 68 1.97 -17.05 -2.88
N VAL A 69 0.68 -17.20 -3.16
CA VAL A 69 -0.05 -18.44 -2.89
C VAL A 69 -0.66 -18.89 -4.19
N ALA A 70 -0.48 -20.17 -4.53
CA ALA A 70 -1.00 -20.73 -5.75
C ALA A 70 -1.71 -22.05 -5.47
N PHE A 71 -2.65 -22.39 -6.31
CA PHE A 71 -3.38 -23.65 -6.18
C PHE A 71 -2.61 -24.79 -6.85
N CYS A 72 -2.39 -25.87 -6.10
CA CYS A 72 -1.77 -27.07 -6.66
C CYS A 72 -2.86 -28.07 -6.97
N SER A 73 -3.05 -28.39 -8.25
CA SER A 73 -4.08 -29.33 -8.67
C SER A 73 -3.75 -30.77 -8.26
N GLN A 74 -2.46 -31.10 -8.14
CA GLN A 74 -2.05 -32.44 -7.71
C GLN A 74 -2.37 -32.66 -6.22
N CYS A 75 -2.11 -31.66 -5.40
CA CYS A 75 -2.41 -31.73 -3.96
C CYS A 75 -3.85 -31.32 -3.65
N ALA A 76 -4.55 -30.72 -4.62
CA ALA A 76 -5.89 -30.17 -4.46
C ALA A 76 -5.94 -29.19 -3.28
N ALA A 77 -4.93 -28.32 -3.16
CA ALA A 77 -4.81 -27.39 -2.06
C ALA A 77 -4.01 -26.17 -2.46
N GLU A 78 -4.23 -25.08 -1.73
CA GLU A 78 -3.45 -23.87 -1.91
C GLU A 78 -2.12 -24.02 -1.18
N ARG A 79 -1.05 -23.52 -1.82
CA ARG A 79 0.30 -23.62 -1.29
C ARG A 79 0.97 -22.25 -1.31
N ALA A 80 1.61 -21.86 -0.20
CA ALA A 80 2.47 -20.72 -0.20
C ALA A 80 3.77 -21.09 -0.91
N LEU A 81 4.15 -20.32 -1.92
CA LEU A 81 5.31 -20.66 -2.74
C LEU A 81 6.58 -20.07 -2.11
N THR A 82 7.66 -20.82 -2.17
CA THR A 82 8.94 -20.41 -1.59
C THR A 82 9.76 -19.59 -2.57
N SER A 83 9.42 -19.60 -3.85
CA SER A 83 10.15 -18.88 -4.87
C SER A 83 9.19 -18.29 -5.88
N ILE A 84 9.37 -17.01 -6.20
CA ILE A 84 8.57 -16.36 -7.24
C ILE A 84 9.12 -16.63 -8.63
N GLN A 85 10.32 -17.21 -8.72
CA GLN A 85 10.95 -17.52 -9.99
C GLN A 85 10.53 -18.86 -10.53
N SER A 86 10.02 -19.72 -9.65
CA SER A 86 9.58 -21.04 -10.05
C SER A 86 8.25 -21.31 -9.37
N LEU A 87 7.18 -21.23 -10.15
CA LEU A 87 5.82 -21.40 -9.61
C LEU A 87 5.48 -22.88 -9.54
N CYS A 88 6.12 -23.56 -8.61
CA CYS A 88 5.92 -24.99 -8.39
C CYS A 88 5.53 -25.26 -6.96
N CYS A 89 4.72 -26.29 -6.75
CA CYS A 89 4.28 -26.68 -5.42
C CYS A 89 5.50 -27.11 -4.58
N PRO A 90 5.69 -26.53 -3.39
CA PRO A 90 6.82 -26.93 -2.54
C PRO A 90 6.67 -28.33 -1.93
N VAL A 91 5.48 -28.92 -2.02
CA VAL A 91 5.23 -30.25 -1.46
C VAL A 91 5.45 -31.33 -2.49
N CYS A 92 4.87 -31.18 -3.69
CA CYS A 92 4.94 -32.24 -4.72
C CYS A 92 5.75 -31.85 -5.95
N GLY A 93 6.13 -30.58 -6.08
CA GLY A 93 6.94 -30.11 -7.20
C GLY A 93 6.17 -29.87 -8.50
N ALA A 94 4.87 -30.08 -8.51
CA ALA A 94 4.08 -29.87 -9.71
C ALA A 94 3.96 -28.37 -10.03
N PRO A 95 3.84 -28.01 -11.31
CA PRO A 95 3.62 -26.60 -11.67
C PRO A 95 2.32 -26.09 -11.08
N THR A 96 2.32 -24.83 -10.66
CA THR A 96 1.15 -24.19 -10.05
C THR A 96 0.84 -22.89 -10.79
N PRO A 97 0.24 -22.99 -11.99
CA PRO A 97 -0.01 -21.82 -12.82
C PRO A 97 -1.11 -20.91 -12.28
N GLU A 98 -1.94 -21.42 -11.38
CA GLU A 98 -3.07 -20.67 -10.86
C GLU A 98 -2.68 -19.95 -9.57
N VAL A 99 -2.27 -18.70 -9.71
CA VAL A 99 -1.89 -17.87 -8.56
C VAL A 99 -3.15 -17.26 -7.96
N VAL A 100 -3.38 -17.54 -6.68
CA VAL A 100 -4.56 -17.01 -5.99
C VAL A 100 -4.26 -15.76 -5.17
N GLN A 101 -2.99 -15.51 -4.90
CA GLN A 101 -2.59 -14.35 -4.11
C GLN A 101 -1.14 -14.01 -4.45
N GLY A 102 -0.78 -12.73 -4.38
CA GLY A 102 0.60 -12.30 -4.58
C GLY A 102 0.79 -11.31 -5.71
N ARG A 103 -0.29 -10.91 -6.38
CA ARG A 103 -0.22 -9.92 -7.46
C ARG A 103 -0.81 -8.57 -7.05
N GLU A 104 -1.22 -8.44 -5.81
CA GLU A 104 -1.95 -7.27 -5.32
C GLU A 104 -1.11 -6.01 -5.34
N MET A 105 -1.78 -4.89 -5.59
CA MET A 105 -1.25 -3.57 -5.34
C MET A 105 -2.45 -2.76 -4.90
N GLU A 106 -2.70 -2.76 -3.59
CA GLU A 106 -3.95 -2.23 -3.03
C GLU A 106 -3.67 -1.22 -1.94
N LEU A 107 -4.35 -0.09 -2.03
CA LEU A 107 -4.39 0.87 -0.94
C LEU A 107 -5.33 0.31 0.10
N ALA A 108 -4.75 -0.24 1.19
CA ALA A 108 -5.54 -0.98 2.17
C ALA A 108 -6.17 -0.09 3.22
N ALA A 109 -5.46 0.97 3.65
CA ALA A 109 -5.95 1.84 4.70
C ALA A 109 -5.17 3.13 4.72
N LEU A 110 -5.77 4.16 5.29
CA LEU A 110 -5.12 5.46 5.53
C LEU A 110 -5.24 5.76 7.01
N GLU A 111 -4.16 6.29 7.59
CA GLU A 111 -4.22 6.86 8.93
C GLU A 111 -4.42 8.36 8.77
N LEU A 112 -5.48 8.86 9.33
CA LEU A 112 -5.86 10.25 9.20
C LEU A 112 -5.80 10.94 10.54
N GLU A 113 -5.47 12.22 10.50
CA GLU A 113 -5.44 13.07 11.69
C GLU A 113 -6.34 14.25 11.39
N ALA A 114 -7.23 14.57 12.34
CA ALA A 114 -8.13 15.70 12.15
C ALA A 114 -7.31 16.99 12.02
N LEU A 115 -7.71 17.84 11.07
CA LEU A 115 -7.08 19.13 10.91
C LEU A 115 -7.43 20.02 12.10
N GLU A 116 -6.41 20.70 12.67
CA GLU A 116 -6.64 21.64 13.75
C GLU A 116 -7.14 22.95 13.20
N LEU A 117 -8.13 23.52 13.89
CA LEU A 117 -8.59 24.88 13.58
C LEU A 117 -7.71 25.85 14.34
N LYS A 118 -7.09 26.72 13.74
CA LYS A 118 -6.14 27.61 14.39
C LYS A 118 -6.77 28.90 14.82
N ASP A 119 -6.76 27.49 15.15
CA ASP A 119 -7.13 27.96 15.48
C ASP A 119 -7.15 28.35 16.08
N GLU A 120 -7.15 28.03 16.31
CA GLU A 120 -7.50 28.25 16.64
C GLU A 120 -7.48 28.41 17.02
N GLN A 121 -7.45 28.28 17.28
CA GLN A 121 -7.99 28.36 17.50
C GLN A 121 -8.13 28.10 17.76
N HIS A 122 -8.14 28.09 18.21
CA HIS A 122 -8.88 27.92 18.35
C HIS A 122 -9.06 27.59 18.71
N ALA A 123 -8.93 27.98 19.30
CA ALA A 123 -9.73 27.95 19.58
C ALA A 123 -10.03 27.68 19.83
N ALA A 124 -9.99 27.74 20.28
CA ALA A 124 -10.84 27.64 20.33
C ALA A 124 -11.02 27.18 20.40
N THR A 125 -10.92 27.17 20.74
CA THR A 125 -11.71 26.88 20.63
C THR A 125 -11.83 26.37 20.62
N THR A 126 -11.80 26.50 21.13
CA THR A 126 -12.62 26.29 20.99
C THR A 126 -12.81 25.98 20.91
N THR A 127 -12.78 26.22 21.38
CA THR A 127 -13.61 26.26 21.18
C THR A 127 -13.83 26.24 20.89
N ALA A 128 -13.79 26.53 21.42
CA ALA A 128 -14.49 26.77 21.07
C ALA A 128 -14.53 26.83 20.75
N ASP A 129 -14.63 27.11 21.27
CA ASP A 129 -15.11 27.29 20.84
C ASP A 129 -15.17 27.19 20.48
#